data_a3153156f88f71ef9f0bbb6305c86b4a
#
_entry.id   a3153156f88f71ef9f0bbb6305c86b4a
#
_cell.length_a   1.000
_cell.length_b   1.000
_cell.length_c   1.000
_cell.angle_alpha   90.00
_cell.angle_beta   90.00
_cell.angle_gamma   90.00
#
_symmetry.space_group_name_H-M   'P 1'
#
loop_
_entity.id
_entity.type
_entity.pdbx_description
1 polymer ?
#
loop_
_entity_poly.entity_id
_entity_poly.type
_entity_poly.pdbx_seq_one_letter_code
_entity_poly.pdbx_strand_id
1 'polypeptide(L)'
;MDLARGARERGWWEQYKGVFTGAYVGLEAEASSINTFEPLVIPGLLQTPAYTAELTRASLVRDPAEIDKHVEARMRRQEILRRPNPPRYWAVIDEAAPLRPVGDAEVMRGQLRKLIDTHPLEHVTIQVMPMSAGPHIGLWGQFVILGFPNPADRNVVYVETPTDGLYLEEPEHLERYTLMMQRLVADALGADASIAYLSKLIDRL
;
A
#
# COMPACT_ATOMS: atom_id res chain seq x y z
N MET A 1 2.00 -5.66 23.12
CA MET A 1 3.25 -4.89 23.36
C MET A 1 4.54 -5.59 22.90
N ASP A 2 4.52 -6.88 22.58
CA ASP A 2 5.75 -7.61 22.18
C ASP A 2 6.07 -7.51 20.69
N LEU A 3 5.09 -7.36 19.79
CA LEU A 3 5.30 -7.17 18.35
C LEU A 3 6.07 -5.87 18.03
N ALA A 4 5.73 -4.77 18.71
CA ALA A 4 6.46 -3.51 18.56
C ALA A 4 7.92 -3.59 19.07
N ARG A 5 8.26 -4.60 19.90
CA ARG A 5 9.63 -4.88 20.31
C ARG A 5 10.39 -5.67 19.26
N GLY A 6 9.78 -6.73 18.69
CA GLY A 6 10.39 -7.52 17.61
C GLY A 6 10.61 -6.71 16.33
N ALA A 7 9.65 -5.84 15.98
CA ALA A 7 9.77 -4.92 14.84
C ALA A 7 10.87 -3.85 15.00
N ARG A 8 11.45 -3.70 16.20
CA ARG A 8 12.63 -2.86 16.47
C ARG A 8 13.95 -3.62 16.35
N GLU A 9 13.94 -4.92 16.09
CA GLU A 9 15.16 -5.63 15.76
C GLU A 9 15.70 -5.15 14.42
N ARG A 10 17.04 -5.01 14.34
CA ARG A 10 17.76 -4.38 13.21
C ARG A 10 17.46 -5.11 11.91
N GLY A 11 16.57 -4.55 11.09
CA GLY A 11 16.27 -5.03 9.76
C GLY A 11 17.00 -4.23 8.67
N TRP A 12 16.83 -4.66 7.43
CA TRP A 12 17.41 -4.00 6.26
C TRP A 12 16.99 -2.52 6.14
N TRP A 13 15.86 -2.12 6.74
CA TRP A 13 15.34 -0.75 6.70
C TRP A 13 16.15 0.24 7.55
N GLU A 14 16.99 -0.21 8.46
CA GLU A 14 17.85 0.67 9.24
C GLU A 14 18.83 1.50 8.40
N GLN A 15 19.28 0.96 7.27
CA GLN A 15 20.13 1.70 6.33
C GLN A 15 19.39 2.87 5.65
N TYR A 16 18.05 2.86 5.67
CA TYR A 16 17.20 3.91 5.08
C TYR A 16 16.59 4.81 6.16
N LYS A 17 17.37 5.12 7.20
CA LYS A 17 16.95 6.08 8.24
C LYS A 17 16.56 7.41 7.60
N GLY A 18 15.41 7.95 8.02
CA GLY A 18 14.82 9.17 7.45
C GLY A 18 13.88 8.94 6.25
N VAL A 19 13.90 7.77 5.62
CA VAL A 19 12.92 7.38 4.59
C VAL A 19 11.69 6.75 5.21
N PHE A 20 11.90 5.85 6.16
CA PHE A 20 10.82 5.17 6.89
C PHE A 20 10.73 5.71 8.31
N THR A 21 9.50 5.98 8.75
CA THR A 21 9.19 6.40 10.11
C THR A 21 8.57 5.26 10.91
N GLY A 22 8.88 5.17 12.19
CA GLY A 22 8.27 4.23 13.12
C GLY A 22 8.61 2.76 12.85
N ALA A 23 7.74 1.87 13.34
CA ALA A 23 7.90 0.42 13.30
C ALA A 23 7.23 -0.24 12.08
N TYR A 24 6.56 0.54 11.21
CA TYR A 24 5.69 0.01 10.16
C TYR A 24 6.37 -1.03 9.25
N VAL A 25 7.57 -0.70 8.74
CA VAL A 25 8.28 -1.60 7.80
C VAL A 25 8.68 -2.90 8.48
N GLY A 26 9.01 -2.86 9.78
CA GLY A 26 9.28 -4.05 10.57
C GLY A 26 8.03 -4.92 10.74
N LEU A 27 6.90 -4.32 11.09
CA LEU A 27 5.62 -5.02 11.21
C LEU A 27 5.16 -5.59 9.86
N GLU A 28 5.30 -4.82 8.78
CA GLU A 28 4.98 -5.28 7.42
C GLU A 28 5.85 -6.49 7.02
N ALA A 29 7.14 -6.48 7.38
CA ALA A 29 8.06 -7.58 7.09
C ALA A 29 7.66 -8.89 7.77
N GLU A 30 7.05 -8.85 8.95
CA GLU A 30 6.58 -10.02 9.72
C GLU A 30 5.15 -10.44 9.36
N ALA A 31 4.43 -9.61 8.61
CA ALA A 31 3.03 -9.87 8.29
C ALA A 31 2.85 -11.11 7.40
N SER A 32 1.79 -11.86 7.67
CA SER A 32 1.27 -12.96 6.83
C SER A 32 0.08 -12.53 5.97
N SER A 33 -0.55 -11.40 6.33
CA SER A 33 -1.57 -10.75 5.51
C SER A 33 -1.50 -9.24 5.64
N ILE A 34 -1.75 -8.55 4.53
CA ILE A 34 -1.73 -7.09 4.43
C ILE A 34 -2.98 -6.68 3.64
N ASN A 35 -3.92 -5.99 4.30
CA ASN A 35 -5.07 -5.42 3.63
C ASN A 35 -4.95 -3.90 3.67
N THR A 36 -4.94 -3.25 2.52
CA THR A 36 -4.76 -1.80 2.42
C THR A 36 -5.90 -1.13 1.65
N PHE A 37 -6.32 0.02 2.11
CA PHE A 37 -7.15 0.96 1.36
C PHE A 37 -6.36 2.23 1.09
N GLU A 38 -6.26 2.62 -0.19
CA GLU A 38 -5.49 3.76 -0.65
C GLU A 38 -6.35 4.71 -1.50
N PRO A 39 -6.76 5.86 -0.93
CA PRO A 39 -7.64 6.78 -1.65
C PRO A 39 -6.92 7.75 -2.59
N LEU A 40 -5.64 8.03 -2.40
CA LEU A 40 -4.97 9.16 -3.04
C LEU A 40 -3.80 8.79 -3.96
N VAL A 41 -3.13 7.68 -3.69
CA VAL A 41 -1.93 7.24 -4.42
C VAL A 41 -1.95 5.73 -4.62
N ILE A 42 -1.17 5.23 -5.54
CA ILE A 42 -0.97 3.79 -5.68
C ILE A 42 -0.22 3.27 -4.44
N PRO A 43 -0.64 2.13 -3.86
CA PRO A 43 0.01 1.56 -2.68
C PRO A 43 1.51 1.36 -2.88
N GLY A 44 2.30 1.65 -1.84
CA GLY A 44 3.77 1.61 -1.92
C GLY A 44 4.35 0.28 -2.39
N LEU A 45 3.73 -0.85 -2.04
CA LEU A 45 4.15 -2.17 -2.50
C LEU A 45 3.91 -2.43 -3.99
N LEU A 46 3.12 -1.58 -4.66
CA LEU A 46 2.76 -1.70 -6.08
C LEU A 46 3.33 -0.56 -6.94
N GLN A 47 4.12 0.37 -6.39
CA GLN A 47 4.68 1.50 -7.14
C GLN A 47 5.85 1.08 -8.03
N THR A 48 5.98 1.71 -9.22
CA THR A 48 7.20 1.66 -10.03
C THR A 48 8.27 2.62 -9.48
N PRO A 49 9.56 2.43 -9.85
CA PRO A 49 10.61 3.41 -9.49
C PRO A 49 10.30 4.83 -9.95
N ALA A 50 9.83 4.98 -11.20
CA ALA A 50 9.50 6.27 -11.78
C ALA A 50 8.35 6.97 -11.04
N TYR A 51 7.27 6.25 -10.75
CA TYR A 51 6.13 6.77 -9.98
C TYR A 51 6.56 7.19 -8.56
N THR A 52 7.38 6.37 -7.89
CA THR A 52 7.93 6.68 -6.56
C THR A 52 8.78 7.95 -6.61
N ALA A 53 9.65 8.10 -7.62
CA ALA A 53 10.49 9.28 -7.77
C ALA A 53 9.64 10.56 -7.92
N GLU A 54 8.59 10.53 -8.75
CA GLU A 54 7.71 11.69 -8.94
C GLU A 54 6.94 12.05 -7.65
N LEU A 55 6.41 11.06 -6.91
CA LEU A 55 5.79 11.32 -5.62
C LEU A 55 6.78 11.91 -4.61
N THR A 56 8.01 11.42 -4.58
CA THR A 56 9.04 11.94 -3.69
C THR A 56 9.42 13.37 -4.06
N ARG A 57 9.52 13.70 -5.37
CA ARG A 57 9.71 15.09 -5.83
C ARG A 57 8.55 16.02 -5.45
N ALA A 58 7.32 15.51 -5.48
CA ALA A 58 6.14 16.26 -5.07
C ALA A 58 6.08 16.53 -3.56
N SER A 59 6.84 15.78 -2.75
CA SER A 59 7.00 16.02 -1.33
C SER A 59 8.02 17.15 -1.05
N LEU A 60 8.44 17.32 0.18
CA LEU A 60 9.45 18.33 0.56
C LEU A 60 10.89 17.92 0.25
N VAL A 61 11.13 16.71 -0.28
CA VAL A 61 12.45 16.21 -0.66
C VAL A 61 12.88 16.83 -1.97
N ARG A 62 14.05 17.48 -2.00
CA ARG A 62 14.58 18.19 -3.19
C ARG A 62 15.93 17.65 -3.66
N ASP A 63 16.69 17.03 -2.78
CA ASP A 63 18.00 16.46 -3.12
C ASP A 63 17.82 15.20 -4.00
N PRO A 64 18.41 15.15 -5.20
CA PRO A 64 18.34 13.96 -6.07
C PRO A 64 18.83 12.69 -5.38
N ALA A 65 19.88 12.75 -4.57
CA ALA A 65 20.41 11.58 -3.85
C ALA A 65 19.41 11.05 -2.81
N GLU A 66 18.70 11.94 -2.14
CA GLU A 66 17.63 11.53 -1.21
C GLU A 66 16.42 10.96 -1.97
N ILE A 67 16.08 11.48 -3.17
CA ILE A 67 15.04 10.90 -4.01
C ILE A 67 15.41 9.47 -4.42
N ASP A 68 16.65 9.25 -4.89
CA ASP A 68 17.13 7.91 -5.26
C ASP A 68 17.10 6.94 -4.08
N LYS A 69 17.47 7.40 -2.90
CA LYS A 69 17.39 6.62 -1.67
C LYS A 69 15.94 6.22 -1.32
N HIS A 70 14.97 7.13 -1.50
CA HIS A 70 13.56 6.82 -1.32
C HIS A 70 13.07 5.77 -2.31
N VAL A 71 13.48 5.87 -3.57
CA VAL A 71 13.16 4.89 -4.62
C VAL A 71 13.75 3.52 -4.26
N GLU A 72 15.04 3.46 -3.92
CA GLU A 72 15.71 2.21 -3.53
C GLU A 72 15.02 1.55 -2.34
N ALA A 73 14.76 2.32 -1.29
CA ALA A 73 14.07 1.84 -0.10
C ALA A 73 12.67 1.29 -0.42
N ARG A 74 11.91 1.98 -1.30
CA ARG A 74 10.60 1.53 -1.77
C ARG A 74 10.68 0.24 -2.56
N MET A 75 11.65 0.12 -3.46
CA MET A 75 11.84 -1.10 -4.26
C MET A 75 12.27 -2.28 -3.37
N ARG A 76 13.16 -2.06 -2.41
CA ARG A 76 13.58 -3.07 -1.43
C ARG A 76 12.41 -3.58 -0.61
N ARG A 77 11.53 -2.68 -0.17
CA ARG A 77 10.32 -3.04 0.58
C ARG A 77 9.38 -3.96 -0.21
N GLN A 78 9.31 -3.81 -1.53
CA GLN A 78 8.44 -4.63 -2.39
C GLN A 78 8.89 -6.08 -2.52
N GLU A 79 10.12 -6.42 -2.15
CA GLU A 79 10.62 -7.80 -2.17
C GLU A 79 9.80 -8.73 -1.28
N ILE A 80 9.08 -8.19 -0.31
CA ILE A 80 8.14 -8.95 0.54
C ILE A 80 7.10 -9.74 -0.28
N LEU A 81 6.66 -9.19 -1.41
CA LEU A 81 5.70 -9.86 -2.29
C LEU A 81 6.33 -10.96 -3.16
N ARG A 82 7.67 -11.08 -3.14
CA ARG A 82 8.41 -12.08 -3.95
C ARG A 82 9.20 -13.08 -3.10
N ARG A 83 9.17 -12.91 -1.77
CA ARG A 83 9.87 -13.82 -0.85
C ARG A 83 9.22 -15.22 -0.86
N PRO A 84 9.92 -16.27 -0.42
CA PRO A 84 9.29 -17.52 -0.02
C PRO A 84 8.21 -17.23 1.04
N ASN A 85 7.01 -17.79 0.90
CA ASN A 85 5.87 -17.51 1.78
C ASN A 85 5.52 -16.01 1.86
N PRO A 86 5.15 -15.36 0.74
CA PRO A 86 4.78 -13.96 0.75
C PRO A 86 3.47 -13.75 1.53
N PRO A 87 3.21 -12.56 2.07
CA PRO A 87 1.94 -12.27 2.70
C PRO A 87 0.80 -12.29 1.66
N ARG A 88 -0.41 -12.64 2.10
CA ARG A 88 -1.60 -12.35 1.31
C ARG A 88 -1.80 -10.85 1.29
N TYR A 89 -1.74 -10.27 0.11
CA TYR A 89 -1.84 -8.83 -0.09
C TYR A 89 -3.15 -8.47 -0.80
N TRP A 90 -3.99 -7.67 -0.16
CA TRP A 90 -5.24 -7.18 -0.72
C TRP A 90 -5.24 -5.65 -0.71
N ALA A 91 -5.28 -5.06 -1.89
CA ALA A 91 -5.33 -3.61 -2.07
C ALA A 91 -6.67 -3.19 -2.68
N VAL A 92 -7.41 -2.34 -1.99
CA VAL A 92 -8.50 -1.57 -2.57
C VAL A 92 -7.98 -0.16 -2.84
N ILE A 93 -7.99 0.23 -4.09
CA ILE A 93 -7.44 1.51 -4.59
C ILE A 93 -8.60 2.35 -5.08
N ASP A 94 -8.78 3.54 -4.52
CA ASP A 94 -9.79 4.47 -5.03
C ASP A 94 -9.44 4.90 -6.47
N GLU A 95 -10.45 5.04 -7.32
CA GLU A 95 -10.30 5.47 -8.71
C GLU A 95 -9.55 6.80 -8.85
N ALA A 96 -9.60 7.67 -7.85
CA ALA A 96 -8.87 8.93 -7.84
C ALA A 96 -7.34 8.73 -7.92
N ALA A 97 -6.80 7.65 -7.35
CA ALA A 97 -5.37 7.38 -7.35
C ALA A 97 -4.81 7.07 -8.76
N PRO A 98 -5.37 6.11 -9.53
CA PRO A 98 -4.92 5.85 -10.90
C PRO A 98 -5.28 6.96 -11.91
N LEU A 99 -6.24 7.83 -11.60
CA LEU A 99 -6.61 8.98 -12.44
C LEU A 99 -5.75 10.22 -12.18
N ARG A 100 -5.13 10.33 -11.01
CA ARG A 100 -4.28 11.48 -10.69
C ARG A 100 -2.97 11.41 -11.47
N PRO A 101 -2.65 12.40 -12.32
CA PRO A 101 -1.37 12.42 -13.01
C PRO A 101 -0.20 12.53 -12.01
N VAL A 102 0.72 11.56 -12.09
CA VAL A 102 1.99 11.54 -11.36
C VAL A 102 3.09 11.39 -12.40
N GLY A 103 3.90 12.43 -12.57
CA GLY A 103 4.82 12.51 -13.69
C GLY A 103 4.10 12.72 -15.03
N ASP A 104 4.67 12.16 -16.09
CA ASP A 104 4.09 12.20 -17.43
C ASP A 104 3.24 10.95 -17.75
N ALA A 105 2.69 10.91 -18.98
CA ALA A 105 1.88 9.79 -19.45
C ALA A 105 2.65 8.45 -19.48
N GLU A 106 3.98 8.47 -19.69
CA GLU A 106 4.80 7.25 -19.71
C GLU A 106 4.96 6.68 -18.31
N VAL A 107 5.21 7.53 -17.30
CA VAL A 107 5.24 7.13 -15.88
C VAL A 107 3.91 6.48 -15.48
N MET A 108 2.79 7.10 -15.84
CA MET A 108 1.46 6.57 -15.53
C MET A 108 1.17 5.26 -16.26
N ARG A 109 1.51 5.15 -17.56
CA ARG A 109 1.38 3.88 -18.30
C ARG A 109 2.20 2.75 -17.66
N GLY A 110 3.45 3.04 -17.29
CA GLY A 110 4.32 2.09 -16.59
C GLY A 110 3.74 1.64 -15.25
N GLN A 111 3.17 2.59 -14.50
CA GLN A 111 2.53 2.30 -13.21
C GLN A 111 1.27 1.44 -13.35
N LEU A 112 0.39 1.75 -14.29
CA LEU A 112 -0.83 0.96 -14.54
C LEU A 112 -0.50 -0.43 -15.06
N ARG A 113 0.49 -0.56 -15.97
CA ARG A 113 0.98 -1.88 -16.42
C ARG A 113 1.48 -2.72 -15.24
N LYS A 114 2.24 -2.13 -14.33
CA LYS A 114 2.70 -2.86 -13.13
C LYS A 114 1.55 -3.41 -12.30
N LEU A 115 0.45 -2.66 -12.12
CA LEU A 115 -0.72 -3.17 -11.42
C LEU A 115 -1.32 -4.38 -12.13
N ILE A 116 -1.46 -4.30 -13.45
CA ILE A 116 -1.99 -5.38 -14.30
C ILE A 116 -1.07 -6.61 -14.24
N ASP A 117 0.24 -6.42 -14.38
CA ASP A 117 1.24 -7.50 -14.37
C ASP A 117 1.40 -8.16 -12.99
N THR A 118 0.97 -7.48 -11.93
CA THR A 118 1.01 -8.03 -10.57
C THR A 118 -0.22 -8.90 -10.26
N HIS A 119 -1.35 -8.66 -10.93
CA HIS A 119 -2.61 -9.39 -10.71
C HIS A 119 -2.52 -10.92 -10.82
N PRO A 120 -1.72 -11.53 -11.72
CA PRO A 120 -1.60 -12.99 -11.81
C PRO A 120 -0.94 -13.66 -10.59
N LEU A 121 -0.40 -12.90 -9.64
CA LEU A 121 0.14 -13.47 -8.41
C LEU A 121 -1.01 -13.91 -7.48
N GLU A 122 -1.14 -15.21 -7.22
CA GLU A 122 -2.25 -15.80 -6.45
C GLU A 122 -2.44 -15.19 -5.03
N HIS A 123 -1.38 -14.67 -4.45
CA HIS A 123 -1.41 -14.03 -3.12
C HIS A 123 -1.70 -12.52 -3.18
N VAL A 124 -1.88 -11.94 -4.38
CA VAL A 124 -2.15 -10.51 -4.57
C VAL A 124 -3.54 -10.30 -5.15
N THR A 125 -4.35 -9.49 -4.49
CA THR A 125 -5.66 -9.05 -4.99
C THR A 125 -5.66 -7.52 -5.10
N ILE A 126 -6.01 -7.01 -6.28
CA ILE A 126 -6.15 -5.58 -6.54
C ILE A 126 -7.58 -5.30 -6.97
N GLN A 127 -8.24 -4.38 -6.27
CA GLN A 127 -9.58 -3.90 -6.61
C GLN A 127 -9.57 -2.37 -6.72
N VAL A 128 -10.35 -1.85 -7.66
CA VAL A 128 -10.55 -0.41 -7.82
C VAL A 128 -11.92 -0.04 -7.24
N MET A 129 -11.94 0.94 -6.35
CA MET A 129 -13.18 1.56 -5.87
C MET A 129 -13.59 2.63 -6.89
N PRO A 130 -14.67 2.41 -7.68
CA PRO A 130 -15.04 3.35 -8.72
C PRO A 130 -15.74 4.58 -8.12
N MET A 131 -15.54 5.75 -8.71
CA MET A 131 -16.28 6.97 -8.29
C MET A 131 -17.79 6.81 -8.39
N SER A 132 -18.27 5.92 -9.27
CA SER A 132 -19.69 5.59 -9.41
C SER A 132 -20.28 4.85 -8.20
N ALA A 133 -19.46 4.30 -7.30
CA ALA A 133 -19.92 3.75 -6.02
C ALA A 133 -20.49 4.84 -5.08
N GLY A 134 -20.18 6.11 -5.35
CA GLY A 134 -20.64 7.22 -4.52
C GLY A 134 -19.92 7.30 -3.17
N PRO A 135 -20.58 7.85 -2.14
CA PRO A 135 -19.97 7.96 -0.81
C PRO A 135 -19.75 6.57 -0.18
N HIS A 136 -18.55 6.33 0.27
CA HIS A 136 -18.15 5.06 0.91
C HIS A 136 -17.33 5.30 2.17
N ILE A 137 -17.17 4.26 2.98
CA ILE A 137 -16.54 4.35 4.31
C ILE A 137 -15.05 4.77 4.24
N GLY A 138 -14.38 4.56 3.11
CA GLY A 138 -12.98 4.92 2.89
C GLY A 138 -12.71 6.42 2.72
N LEU A 139 -13.74 7.27 2.60
CA LEU A 139 -13.56 8.73 2.53
C LEU A 139 -12.91 9.34 3.77
N TRP A 140 -12.82 8.58 4.87
CA TRP A 140 -12.15 9.02 6.10
C TRP A 140 -10.62 8.88 6.05
N GLY A 141 -10.07 8.27 5.02
CA GLY A 141 -8.63 8.18 4.80
C GLY A 141 -8.10 6.76 4.60
N GLN A 142 -6.80 6.69 4.33
CA GLN A 142 -6.08 5.45 4.11
C GLN A 142 -5.86 4.68 5.42
N PHE A 143 -5.77 3.37 5.31
CA PHE A 143 -5.35 2.50 6.41
C PHE A 143 -4.81 1.17 5.90
N VAL A 144 -4.04 0.50 6.74
CA VAL A 144 -3.52 -0.84 6.51
C VAL A 144 -3.86 -1.72 7.70
N ILE A 145 -4.32 -2.94 7.43
CA ILE A 145 -4.51 -3.98 8.46
C ILE A 145 -3.43 -5.02 8.24
N LEU A 146 -2.55 -5.18 9.21
CA LEU A 146 -1.48 -6.19 9.24
C LEU A 146 -1.93 -7.38 10.08
N GLY A 147 -1.92 -8.58 9.51
CA GLY A 147 -2.18 -9.82 10.22
C GLY A 147 -0.91 -10.66 10.30
N PHE A 148 -0.72 -11.38 11.41
CA PHE A 148 0.51 -12.12 11.70
C PHE A 148 0.28 -13.63 11.71
N PRO A 149 1.34 -14.45 11.48
CA PRO A 149 1.18 -15.90 11.37
C PRO A 149 0.89 -16.58 12.71
N ASN A 150 1.35 -16.02 13.82
CA ASN A 150 1.10 -16.57 15.15
C ASN A 150 -0.25 -16.08 15.67
N PRO A 151 -1.21 -16.97 15.98
CA PRO A 151 -2.54 -16.58 16.51
C PRO A 151 -2.52 -15.81 17.84
N ALA A 152 -1.42 -15.89 18.59
CA ALA A 152 -1.25 -15.11 19.81
C ALA A 152 -0.93 -13.64 19.53
N ASP A 153 -0.43 -13.32 18.33
CA ASP A 153 -0.12 -11.97 17.91
C ASP A 153 -1.39 -11.30 17.36
N ARG A 154 -1.74 -10.17 17.93
CA ARG A 154 -2.89 -9.40 17.47
C ARG A 154 -2.59 -8.73 16.14
N ASN A 155 -3.60 -8.64 15.29
CA ASN A 155 -3.51 -7.76 14.12
C ASN A 155 -3.24 -6.32 14.54
N VAL A 156 -2.67 -5.54 13.64
CA VAL A 156 -2.38 -4.12 13.84
C VAL A 156 -3.03 -3.33 12.72
N VAL A 157 -3.78 -2.30 13.06
CA VAL A 157 -4.19 -1.28 12.09
C VAL A 157 -3.16 -0.17 12.11
N TYR A 158 -2.66 0.18 10.95
CA TYR A 158 -1.77 1.32 10.74
C TYR A 158 -2.48 2.41 9.96
N VAL A 159 -2.44 3.63 10.48
CA VAL A 159 -2.93 4.84 9.81
C VAL A 159 -1.78 5.83 9.71
N GLU A 160 -1.35 6.14 8.50
CA GLU A 160 -0.25 7.06 8.24
C GLU A 160 -0.69 8.51 8.35
N THR A 161 0.15 9.33 8.96
CA THR A 161 0.03 10.79 8.98
C THR A 161 1.29 11.42 8.37
N PRO A 162 1.28 12.73 8.01
CA PRO A 162 2.46 13.37 7.42
C PRO A 162 3.73 13.37 8.29
N THR A 163 3.60 13.19 9.59
CA THR A 163 4.71 13.27 10.56
C THR A 163 4.95 12.00 11.34
N ASP A 164 3.96 11.09 11.41
CA ASP A 164 4.02 9.86 12.22
C ASP A 164 2.97 8.85 11.71
N GLY A 165 2.80 7.73 12.42
CA GLY A 165 1.77 6.73 12.18
C GLY A 165 1.10 6.26 13.46
N LEU A 166 -0.22 6.06 13.38
CA LEU A 166 -1.00 5.46 14.45
C LEU A 166 -0.99 3.92 14.30
N TYR A 167 -0.69 3.23 15.39
CA TYR A 167 -0.75 1.78 15.50
C TYR A 167 -1.86 1.41 16.49
N LEU A 168 -2.92 0.78 15.99
CA LEU A 168 -4.11 0.44 16.77
C LEU A 168 -4.19 -1.08 16.93
N GLU A 169 -4.14 -1.56 18.16
CA GLU A 169 -4.16 -2.98 18.53
C GLU A 169 -5.39 -3.35 19.36
N GLU A 170 -6.18 -2.37 19.80
CA GLU A 170 -7.37 -2.59 20.58
C GLU A 170 -8.46 -3.33 19.78
N PRO A 171 -9.14 -4.33 20.38
CA PRO A 171 -10.12 -5.15 19.67
C PRO A 171 -11.23 -4.33 18.99
N GLU A 172 -11.70 -3.26 19.61
CA GLU A 172 -12.74 -2.38 19.08
C GLU A 172 -12.28 -1.68 17.79
N HIS A 173 -11.04 -1.19 17.75
CA HIS A 173 -10.49 -0.57 16.56
C HIS A 173 -10.29 -1.60 15.44
N LEU A 174 -9.73 -2.77 15.77
CA LEU A 174 -9.53 -3.86 14.82
C LEU A 174 -10.84 -4.31 14.17
N GLU A 175 -11.89 -4.50 14.98
CA GLU A 175 -13.22 -4.86 14.50
C GLU A 175 -13.76 -3.80 13.54
N ARG A 176 -13.69 -2.53 13.93
CA ARG A 176 -14.16 -1.41 13.11
C ARG A 176 -13.45 -1.34 11.75
N TYR A 177 -12.11 -1.38 11.72
CA TYR A 177 -11.36 -1.31 10.47
C TYR A 177 -11.51 -2.57 9.61
N THR A 178 -11.68 -3.74 10.24
CA THR A 178 -12.01 -4.98 9.52
C THR A 178 -13.35 -4.86 8.82
N LEU A 179 -14.38 -4.33 9.50
CA LEU A 179 -15.69 -4.08 8.90
C LEU A 179 -15.61 -3.04 7.78
N MET A 180 -14.82 -1.97 7.96
CA MET A 180 -14.56 -0.98 6.91
C MET A 180 -13.95 -1.64 5.67
N MET A 181 -12.92 -2.46 5.83
CA MET A 181 -12.28 -3.17 4.72
C MET A 181 -13.25 -4.12 4.01
N GLN A 182 -14.08 -4.87 4.75
CA GLN A 182 -15.09 -5.74 4.17
C GLN A 182 -16.11 -4.96 3.31
N ARG A 183 -16.52 -3.79 3.77
CA ARG A 183 -17.42 -2.91 2.99
C ARG A 183 -16.75 -2.38 1.74
N LEU A 184 -15.52 -1.90 1.84
CA LEU A 184 -14.75 -1.41 0.69
C LEU A 184 -14.56 -2.50 -0.36
N VAL A 185 -14.24 -3.72 0.06
CA VAL A 185 -14.12 -4.88 -0.84
C VAL A 185 -15.44 -5.20 -1.54
N ALA A 186 -16.57 -5.11 -0.82
CA ALA A 186 -17.90 -5.39 -1.38
C ALA A 186 -18.37 -4.33 -2.38
N ASP A 187 -18.01 -3.06 -2.14
CA ASP A 187 -18.41 -1.91 -2.97
C ASP A 187 -17.46 -1.69 -4.17
N ALA A 188 -16.22 -2.19 -4.10
CA ALA A 188 -15.23 -2.09 -5.16
C ALA A 188 -15.55 -3.01 -6.36
N LEU A 189 -14.98 -2.70 -7.51
CA LEU A 189 -14.99 -3.61 -8.66
C LEU A 189 -14.32 -4.94 -8.27
N GLY A 190 -14.84 -6.07 -8.78
CA GLY A 190 -14.14 -7.35 -8.66
C GLY A 190 -12.74 -7.29 -9.30
N ALA A 191 -11.84 -8.19 -8.88
CA ALA A 191 -10.43 -8.16 -9.30
C ALA A 191 -10.27 -8.09 -10.84
N ASP A 192 -10.89 -8.98 -11.59
CA ASP A 192 -10.80 -8.99 -13.07
C ASP A 192 -11.40 -7.73 -13.69
N ALA A 193 -12.53 -7.22 -13.15
CA ALA A 193 -13.14 -5.97 -13.60
C ALA A 193 -12.24 -4.76 -13.32
N SER A 194 -11.51 -4.78 -12.22
CA SER A 194 -10.52 -3.77 -11.86
C SER A 194 -9.36 -3.75 -12.87
N ILE A 195 -8.85 -4.91 -13.26
CA ILE A 195 -7.80 -5.03 -14.27
C ILE A 195 -8.29 -4.55 -15.64
N ALA A 196 -9.50 -4.93 -16.03
CA ALA A 196 -10.10 -4.43 -17.28
C ALA A 196 -10.30 -2.91 -17.25
N TYR A 197 -10.64 -2.34 -16.09
CA TYR A 197 -10.74 -0.90 -15.90
C TYR A 197 -9.36 -0.21 -16.05
N LEU A 198 -8.33 -0.72 -15.38
CA LEU A 198 -6.96 -0.17 -15.47
C LEU A 198 -6.41 -0.25 -16.90
N SER A 199 -6.69 -1.33 -17.62
CA SER A 199 -6.30 -1.48 -19.03
C SER A 199 -6.93 -0.37 -19.90
N LYS A 200 -8.22 -0.08 -19.72
CA LYS A 200 -8.89 1.02 -20.43
C LYS A 200 -8.33 2.41 -20.07
N LEU A 201 -7.79 2.59 -18.87
CA LEU A 201 -7.12 3.85 -18.51
C LEU A 201 -5.82 4.04 -19.29
N ILE A 202 -5.06 2.97 -19.53
CA ILE A 202 -3.83 3.03 -20.33
C ILE A 202 -4.12 3.52 -21.75
N ASP A 203 -5.21 3.09 -22.35
CA ASP A 203 -5.62 3.48 -23.72
C ASP A 203 -5.99 4.97 -23.84
N ARG A 204 -6.21 5.64 -22.71
CA ARG A 204 -6.58 7.07 -22.65
C ARG A 204 -5.38 7.99 -22.37
N LEU A 205 -4.22 7.42 -21.98
CA LEU A 205 -2.96 8.14 -21.73
C LEU A 205 -2.12 8.31 -23.01
#